data_1781f1718ba94e390328ae3971c39bf8
#
_entry.id   1781f1718ba94e390328ae3971c39bf8
#
_cell.length_a   1.000
_cell.length_b   1.000
_cell.length_c   1.000
_cell.angle_alpha   90.00
_cell.angle_beta   90.00
_cell.angle_gamma   90.00
#
_symmetry.space_group_name_H-M   'P 1'
#
loop_
_entity.id
_entity.type
_entity.pdbx_description
1 polymer ?
#
loop_
_entity_poly.entity_id
_entity_poly.type
_entity_poly.pdbx_seq_one_letter_code
_entity_poly.pdbx_strand_id
1 'polypeptide(L)'
;MNRIPESFKKPALLAGCAALTLAFSATSLAAPIIMEGDYVRTAISDNGTLGYGGTTSPGLLHDPSGTRSWGAEDYLTPGSPWEMFGVKADQFGNVHNNNDWPSNIGSTSLTDISGGSAFDNHVLWSGTYGGMFNITHEYIFNDNYERIDVLTSIEALTDLTGLKFLRAIDPDPDVNTYGSFNTINTRGGAGIAEEDFVNSQGAQTGLTLGLYTNSSIEHNTGITSSWSYDPDTYLAGQNDGDGDNVIGLAFNIGNLFQGDLVKLSYSYVMGETLDNVDIPDEPVASVPEPGTLALFGLGLAGIVGVRRRIR
;
A
#
# COMPACT_ATOMS: atom_id res chain seq x y z
N MET A 1 -94.19 -8.17 21.94
CA MET A 1 -93.67 -7.30 20.84
C MET A 1 -92.37 -6.63 21.29
N ASN A 2 -91.27 -7.28 21.05
CA ASN A 2 -89.97 -6.71 21.36
C ASN A 2 -89.08 -6.87 20.16
N ARG A 3 -88.65 -5.79 19.58
CA ARG A 3 -87.71 -5.70 18.49
C ARG A 3 -86.29 -5.70 19.03
N ILE A 4 -85.43 -6.56 18.54
CA ILE A 4 -83.98 -6.62 18.82
C ILE A 4 -83.27 -5.69 17.86
N PRO A 5 -82.34 -4.85 18.32
CA PRO A 5 -81.57 -4.01 17.42
C PRO A 5 -80.38 -4.77 16.81
N GLU A 6 -80.09 -4.43 15.55
CA GLU A 6 -79.00 -4.97 14.74
C GLU A 6 -77.65 -4.48 15.24
N SER A 7 -76.72 -5.41 15.36
CA SER A 7 -75.34 -5.16 15.76
C SER A 7 -74.51 -4.72 14.53
N PHE A 8 -73.97 -3.51 14.56
CA PHE A 8 -72.99 -3.00 13.59
C PHE A 8 -71.65 -3.74 13.72
N LYS A 9 -71.27 -4.48 12.68
CA LYS A 9 -69.95 -5.05 12.52
C LYS A 9 -68.99 -3.93 12.05
N LYS A 10 -67.96 -3.58 12.87
CA LYS A 10 -66.86 -2.72 12.48
C LYS A 10 -65.84 -3.55 11.68
N PRO A 11 -65.29 -3.05 10.54
CA PRO A 11 -64.19 -3.74 9.87
C PRO A 11 -62.88 -3.52 10.67
N ALA A 12 -62.17 -4.63 10.92
CA ALA A 12 -60.83 -4.59 11.50
C ALA A 12 -59.86 -4.13 10.42
N LEU A 13 -59.24 -2.97 10.67
CA LEU A 13 -58.14 -2.46 9.88
C LEU A 13 -56.87 -3.22 10.27
N LEU A 14 -56.38 -4.13 9.42
CA LEU A 14 -55.07 -4.76 9.57
C LEU A 14 -54.01 -3.72 9.14
N ALA A 15 -53.36 -3.11 10.13
CA ALA A 15 -52.14 -2.34 9.90
C ALA A 15 -50.96 -3.31 9.74
N GLY A 16 -50.57 -3.57 8.50
CA GLY A 16 -49.33 -4.30 8.19
C GLY A 16 -48.14 -3.44 8.44
N CYS A 17 -47.43 -3.64 9.56
CA CYS A 17 -46.08 -3.10 9.77
C CYS A 17 -45.11 -3.85 8.86
N ALA A 18 -44.74 -3.25 7.71
CA ALA A 18 -43.60 -3.69 6.95
C ALA A 18 -42.34 -3.28 7.71
N ALA A 19 -41.72 -4.21 8.42
CA ALA A 19 -40.39 -4.01 8.99
C ALA A 19 -39.36 -3.97 7.86
N LEU A 20 -38.90 -2.78 7.53
CA LEU A 20 -37.76 -2.58 6.62
C LEU A 20 -36.49 -2.99 7.39
N THR A 21 -36.05 -4.24 7.22
CA THR A 21 -34.72 -4.69 7.66
C THR A 21 -33.67 -4.04 6.78
N LEU A 22 -33.07 -2.94 7.26
CA LEU A 22 -31.82 -2.42 6.74
C LEU A 22 -30.73 -3.47 7.02
N ALA A 23 -30.41 -4.27 6.01
CA ALA A 23 -29.21 -5.09 6.04
C ALA A 23 -27.99 -4.13 5.97
N PHE A 24 -27.41 -3.86 7.14
CA PHE A 24 -26.05 -3.33 7.18
C PHE A 24 -25.15 -4.44 6.66
N SER A 25 -24.69 -4.31 5.41
CA SER A 25 -23.56 -5.07 4.93
C SER A 25 -22.36 -4.63 5.74
N ALA A 26 -21.99 -5.39 6.77
CA ALA A 26 -20.68 -5.25 7.37
C ALA A 26 -19.70 -5.54 6.21
N THR A 27 -18.92 -4.55 5.80
CA THR A 27 -17.78 -4.77 4.93
C THR A 27 -16.84 -5.67 5.71
N SER A 28 -16.81 -6.96 5.36
CA SER A 28 -15.76 -7.86 5.83
C SER A 28 -14.45 -7.29 5.27
N LEU A 29 -13.58 -6.84 6.16
CA LEU A 29 -12.21 -6.52 5.80
C LEU A 29 -11.61 -7.78 5.16
N ALA A 30 -10.90 -7.63 4.06
CA ALA A 30 -10.23 -8.76 3.41
C ALA A 30 -9.15 -9.29 4.36
N ALA A 31 -8.96 -10.61 4.41
CA ALA A 31 -7.81 -11.14 5.14
C ALA A 31 -6.51 -10.69 4.44
N PRO A 32 -5.42 -10.43 5.20
CA PRO A 32 -4.13 -10.11 4.61
C PRO A 32 -3.68 -11.19 3.63
N ILE A 33 -3.02 -10.78 2.54
CA ILE A 33 -2.50 -11.69 1.52
C ILE A 33 -1.00 -11.87 1.75
N ILE A 34 -0.55 -13.12 1.92
CA ILE A 34 0.86 -13.47 2.06
C ILE A 34 1.50 -13.56 0.69
N MET A 35 2.68 -12.94 0.55
CA MET A 35 3.58 -13.02 -0.59
C MET A 35 4.87 -13.69 -0.14
N GLU A 36 5.36 -14.70 -0.88
CA GLU A 36 6.53 -15.49 -0.49
C GLU A 36 7.35 -15.89 -1.72
N GLY A 37 8.61 -15.45 -1.78
CA GLY A 37 9.65 -15.88 -2.71
C GLY A 37 10.71 -16.71 -2.02
N ASP A 38 11.90 -16.81 -2.61
CA ASP A 38 13.02 -17.53 -2.01
C ASP A 38 13.69 -16.70 -0.91
N TYR A 39 13.74 -15.38 -1.07
CA TYR A 39 14.46 -14.43 -0.21
C TYR A 39 13.55 -13.59 0.67
N VAL A 40 12.32 -13.31 0.23
CA VAL A 40 11.42 -12.37 0.88
C VAL A 40 10.08 -13.01 1.19
N ARG A 41 9.61 -12.81 2.43
CA ARG A 41 8.24 -13.15 2.82
C ARG A 41 7.60 -12.00 3.58
N THR A 42 6.44 -11.59 3.13
CA THR A 42 5.65 -10.52 3.75
C THR A 42 4.16 -10.81 3.63
N ALA A 43 3.34 -9.91 4.12
CA ALA A 43 1.92 -9.87 3.80
C ALA A 43 1.54 -8.45 3.36
N ILE A 44 0.44 -8.34 2.64
CA ILE A 44 -0.24 -7.05 2.40
C ILE A 44 -1.50 -7.05 3.25
N SER A 45 -1.58 -6.10 4.16
CA SER A 45 -2.73 -5.95 5.04
C SER A 45 -3.94 -5.39 4.28
N ASP A 46 -5.11 -5.51 4.88
CA ASP A 46 -6.36 -5.01 4.33
C ASP A 46 -6.39 -3.48 4.14
N ASN A 47 -5.52 -2.74 4.86
CA ASN A 47 -5.39 -1.28 4.73
C ASN A 47 -4.31 -0.84 3.73
N GLY A 48 -3.67 -1.77 3.01
CA GLY A 48 -2.68 -1.49 1.97
C GLY A 48 -1.27 -1.22 2.48
N THR A 49 -0.93 -1.59 3.72
CA THR A 49 0.44 -1.53 4.24
C THR A 49 1.12 -2.89 4.17
N LEU A 50 2.45 -2.93 4.27
CA LEU A 50 3.17 -4.19 4.44
C LEU A 50 2.92 -4.77 5.83
N GLY A 51 3.02 -6.10 5.92
CA GLY A 51 2.84 -6.88 7.13
C GLY A 51 1.42 -7.43 7.27
N TYR A 52 1.30 -8.46 8.10
CA TYR A 52 0.01 -9.12 8.36
C TYR A 52 -0.95 -8.23 9.17
N GLY A 53 -0.42 -7.28 9.91
CA GLY A 53 -1.13 -6.35 10.78
C GLY A 53 -0.67 -6.44 12.24
N GLY A 54 -0.31 -5.31 12.83
CA GLY A 54 0.28 -5.25 14.15
C GLY A 54 1.48 -6.19 14.31
N THR A 55 1.61 -6.84 15.44
CA THR A 55 2.71 -7.74 15.77
C THR A 55 2.55 -9.18 15.20
N THR A 56 1.64 -9.38 14.23
CA THR A 56 1.42 -10.70 13.62
C THR A 56 2.39 -10.92 12.46
N SER A 57 3.22 -11.95 12.53
CA SER A 57 4.11 -12.34 11.42
C SER A 57 3.35 -13.03 10.28
N PRO A 58 3.77 -12.86 9.00
CA PRO A 58 4.95 -12.12 8.60
C PRO A 58 4.72 -10.60 8.58
N GLY A 59 5.66 -9.83 9.13
CA GLY A 59 5.82 -8.44 8.83
C GLY A 59 6.59 -8.28 7.52
N LEU A 60 7.92 -8.27 7.63
CA LEU A 60 8.83 -8.29 6.49
C LEU A 60 10.03 -9.18 6.85
N LEU A 61 9.98 -10.41 6.41
CA LEU A 61 11.03 -11.44 6.62
C LEU A 61 11.97 -11.45 5.43
N HIS A 62 13.27 -11.54 5.71
CA HIS A 62 14.32 -11.66 4.70
C HIS A 62 15.26 -12.82 5.02
N ASP A 63 15.49 -13.70 4.04
CA ASP A 63 16.49 -14.77 4.08
C ASP A 63 17.52 -14.54 2.98
N PRO A 64 18.69 -13.94 3.27
CA PRO A 64 19.71 -13.66 2.26
C PRO A 64 20.33 -14.92 1.65
N SER A 65 20.06 -16.10 2.22
CA SER A 65 20.50 -17.38 1.62
C SER A 65 19.60 -17.90 0.51
N GLY A 66 18.40 -17.36 0.35
CA GLY A 66 17.41 -17.78 -0.65
C GLY A 66 16.90 -19.21 -0.45
N THR A 67 16.93 -19.72 0.78
CA THR A 67 16.51 -21.10 1.10
C THR A 67 15.15 -21.20 1.77
N ARG A 68 14.47 -20.04 1.92
CA ARG A 68 13.21 -19.88 2.68
C ARG A 68 13.35 -20.26 4.14
N SER A 69 14.57 -20.15 4.67
CA SER A 69 14.86 -20.29 6.09
C SER A 69 14.49 -19.01 6.80
N TRP A 70 13.20 -18.78 7.00
CA TRP A 70 12.70 -17.62 7.72
C TRP A 70 13.20 -17.66 9.15
N GLY A 71 14.32 -16.96 9.39
CA GLY A 71 14.98 -16.87 10.68
C GLY A 71 14.15 -16.14 11.73
N ALA A 72 14.78 -15.81 12.85
CA ALA A 72 14.13 -15.05 13.92
C ALA A 72 13.88 -13.60 13.53
N GLU A 73 14.62 -13.06 12.56
CA GLU A 73 14.56 -11.64 12.21
C GLU A 73 13.38 -11.33 11.29
N ASP A 74 12.59 -10.35 11.72
CA ASP A 74 11.50 -9.74 10.97
C ASP A 74 11.68 -8.22 11.09
N TYR A 75 11.85 -7.50 9.99
CA TYR A 75 12.12 -6.06 10.00
C TYR A 75 10.98 -5.23 10.56
N LEU A 76 9.77 -5.77 10.67
CA LEU A 76 8.57 -4.97 10.96
C LEU A 76 7.79 -5.43 12.20
N THR A 77 7.69 -6.74 12.50
CA THR A 77 6.79 -7.20 13.59
C THR A 77 7.29 -6.98 15.01
N PRO A 78 8.59 -6.86 15.31
CA PRO A 78 9.03 -6.56 16.64
C PRO A 78 8.61 -5.17 17.14
N GLY A 79 8.43 -5.05 18.45
CA GLY A 79 8.16 -3.76 19.10
C GLY A 79 6.78 -3.18 18.76
N SER A 80 6.78 -1.99 18.20
CA SER A 80 5.59 -1.29 17.70
C SER A 80 5.68 -1.23 16.18
N PRO A 81 5.13 -2.22 15.46
CA PRO A 81 5.24 -2.30 14.01
C PRO A 81 4.79 -0.99 13.36
N TRP A 82 5.68 -0.37 12.59
CA TRP A 82 5.38 0.90 11.97
C TRP A 82 5.82 0.91 10.50
N GLU A 83 4.87 0.68 9.64
CA GLU A 83 5.00 0.80 8.20
C GLU A 83 3.78 1.55 7.68
N MET A 84 3.98 2.56 6.83
CA MET A 84 2.91 3.46 6.44
C MET A 84 3.08 3.99 5.03
N PHE A 85 1.94 4.42 4.45
CA PHE A 85 1.92 5.37 3.36
C PHE A 85 1.01 6.55 3.71
N GLY A 86 1.35 7.72 3.15
CA GLY A 86 0.61 8.94 3.38
C GLY A 86 0.42 9.76 2.11
N VAL A 87 -0.66 10.52 2.08
CA VAL A 87 -0.97 11.48 1.02
C VAL A 87 -1.27 12.83 1.66
N LYS A 88 -0.68 13.90 1.12
CA LYS A 88 -0.91 15.28 1.57
C LYS A 88 -1.32 16.14 0.38
N ALA A 89 -2.32 17.00 0.57
CA ALA A 89 -2.67 18.06 -0.37
C ALA A 89 -3.29 19.23 0.38
N ASP A 90 -3.31 20.41 -0.25
CA ASP A 90 -3.85 21.63 0.37
C ASP A 90 -5.33 21.49 0.77
N GLN A 91 -6.09 20.64 0.06
CA GLN A 91 -7.52 20.44 0.27
C GLN A 91 -7.86 19.65 1.55
N PHE A 92 -6.95 18.80 2.06
CA PHE A 92 -7.26 17.92 3.19
C PHE A 92 -6.12 17.73 4.21
N GLY A 93 -4.93 18.30 3.95
CA GLY A 93 -3.77 18.11 4.81
C GLY A 93 -3.16 16.71 4.69
N ASN A 94 -2.72 16.11 5.81
CA ASN A 94 -2.13 14.77 5.85
C ASN A 94 -3.19 13.71 6.14
N VAL A 95 -3.21 12.64 5.33
CA VAL A 95 -3.96 11.40 5.57
C VAL A 95 -3.05 10.21 5.33
N HIS A 96 -3.20 9.14 6.09
CA HIS A 96 -2.30 8.00 6.03
C HIS A 96 -2.98 6.70 6.41
N ASN A 97 -2.38 5.58 5.99
CA ASN A 97 -2.63 4.26 6.56
C ASN A 97 -1.32 3.74 7.16
N ASN A 98 -1.43 3.07 8.29
CA ASN A 98 -0.30 2.50 9.02
C ASN A 98 -0.64 1.06 9.46
N ASN A 99 0.37 0.21 9.54
CA ASN A 99 0.22 -1.21 9.84
C ASN A 99 -0.40 -1.48 11.22
N ASP A 100 -0.06 -0.69 12.24
CA ASP A 100 -0.51 -0.88 13.64
C ASP A 100 -1.36 0.28 14.17
N TRP A 101 -1.56 1.36 13.41
CA TRP A 101 -2.24 2.57 13.85
C TRP A 101 -3.51 2.86 13.05
N PRO A 102 -4.38 3.76 13.51
CA PRO A 102 -5.57 4.13 12.78
C PRO A 102 -5.28 4.56 11.35
N SER A 103 -6.08 4.06 10.41
CA SER A 103 -6.02 4.37 9.00
C SER A 103 -7.12 5.35 8.58
N ASN A 104 -6.82 6.28 7.66
CA ASN A 104 -7.74 7.30 7.18
C ASN A 104 -8.25 7.02 5.76
N ILE A 105 -7.47 6.29 4.94
CA ILE A 105 -7.80 5.99 3.55
C ILE A 105 -8.55 4.66 3.54
N GLY A 106 -9.82 4.71 3.14
CA GLY A 106 -10.69 3.54 3.17
C GLY A 106 -10.33 2.53 2.08
N SER A 107 -10.16 1.26 2.45
CA SER A 107 -9.90 0.17 1.51
C SER A 107 -11.13 -0.16 0.70
N THR A 108 -10.95 -0.40 -0.59
CA THR A 108 -12.00 -0.82 -1.52
C THR A 108 -11.79 -2.24 -2.04
N SER A 109 -10.54 -2.68 -2.17
CA SER A 109 -10.21 -4.06 -2.54
C SER A 109 -8.79 -4.45 -2.12
N LEU A 110 -8.59 -5.75 -1.91
CA LEU A 110 -7.29 -6.41 -1.78
C LEU A 110 -7.38 -7.74 -2.54
N THR A 111 -6.50 -7.96 -3.52
CA THR A 111 -6.62 -9.09 -4.45
C THR A 111 -5.23 -9.63 -4.81
N ASP A 112 -5.06 -10.95 -4.70
CA ASP A 112 -3.92 -11.66 -5.30
C ASP A 112 -4.19 -11.85 -6.80
N ILE A 113 -3.32 -11.30 -7.63
CA ILE A 113 -3.40 -11.38 -9.09
C ILE A 113 -2.18 -12.09 -9.69
N SER A 114 -1.37 -12.77 -8.88
CA SER A 114 -0.18 -13.54 -9.30
C SER A 114 -0.48 -14.53 -10.42
N GLY A 115 -1.60 -15.23 -10.34
CA GLY A 115 -1.99 -16.25 -11.33
C GLY A 115 -2.21 -15.75 -12.76
N GLY A 116 -2.28 -14.44 -12.98
CA GLY A 116 -2.40 -13.80 -14.30
C GLY A 116 -1.28 -12.82 -14.62
N SER A 117 -0.27 -12.73 -13.76
CA SER A 117 0.85 -11.81 -13.81
C SER A 117 2.05 -12.42 -14.54
N ALA A 118 3.01 -11.57 -14.93
CA ALA A 118 4.35 -11.96 -15.35
C ALA A 118 5.30 -12.18 -14.14
N PHE A 119 4.84 -11.88 -12.93
CA PHE A 119 5.58 -11.99 -11.69
C PHE A 119 5.04 -13.16 -10.85
N ASP A 120 5.91 -13.78 -10.06
CA ASP A 120 5.55 -14.89 -9.18
C ASP A 120 4.63 -14.44 -8.05
N ASN A 121 4.87 -13.25 -7.53
CA ASN A 121 4.07 -12.59 -6.50
C ASN A 121 3.57 -11.24 -7.01
N HIS A 122 2.24 -11.05 -7.01
CA HIS A 122 1.60 -9.80 -7.44
C HIS A 122 0.30 -9.59 -6.69
N VAL A 123 0.28 -8.61 -5.81
CA VAL A 123 -0.90 -8.24 -5.01
C VAL A 123 -1.31 -6.81 -5.32
N LEU A 124 -2.60 -6.61 -5.57
CA LEU A 124 -3.22 -5.30 -5.79
C LEU A 124 -4.09 -4.92 -4.61
N TRP A 125 -3.78 -3.79 -3.99
CA TRP A 125 -4.65 -3.10 -3.05
C TRP A 125 -5.20 -1.82 -3.66
N SER A 126 -6.45 -1.46 -3.32
CA SER A 126 -7.07 -0.21 -3.73
C SER A 126 -7.77 0.46 -2.56
N GLY A 127 -7.73 1.79 -2.54
CA GLY A 127 -8.38 2.61 -1.52
C GLY A 127 -8.92 3.92 -2.08
N THR A 128 -9.70 4.63 -1.27
CA THR A 128 -10.26 5.93 -1.60
C THR A 128 -10.33 6.85 -0.38
N TYR A 129 -10.21 8.15 -0.60
CA TYR A 129 -10.33 9.14 0.47
C TYR A 129 -11.33 10.25 0.11
N GLY A 130 -12.45 10.29 0.84
CA GLY A 130 -13.38 11.42 0.92
C GLY A 130 -13.90 11.98 -0.41
N GLY A 131 -13.88 11.22 -1.52
CA GLY A 131 -14.19 11.72 -2.85
C GLY A 131 -13.10 12.66 -3.42
N MET A 132 -11.92 12.70 -2.79
CA MET A 132 -10.78 13.51 -3.23
C MET A 132 -9.88 12.75 -4.19
N PHE A 133 -9.56 11.48 -3.88
CA PHE A 133 -8.73 10.64 -4.73
C PHE A 133 -9.04 9.15 -4.56
N ASN A 134 -8.72 8.39 -5.59
CA ASN A 134 -8.50 6.95 -5.51
C ASN A 134 -7.00 6.67 -5.49
N ILE A 135 -6.59 5.61 -4.79
CA ILE A 135 -5.20 5.17 -4.74
C ILE A 135 -5.13 3.67 -4.91
N THR A 136 -4.11 3.18 -5.61
CA THR A 136 -3.79 1.77 -5.72
C THR A 136 -2.32 1.52 -5.42
N HIS A 137 -2.02 0.37 -4.81
CA HIS A 137 -0.67 -0.16 -4.68
C HIS A 137 -0.62 -1.53 -5.33
N GLU A 138 0.31 -1.71 -6.26
CA GLU A 138 0.69 -3.00 -6.79
C GLU A 138 2.00 -3.41 -6.12
N TYR A 139 2.01 -4.54 -5.42
CA TYR A 139 3.19 -5.13 -4.77
C TYR A 139 3.64 -6.30 -5.61
N ILE A 140 4.90 -6.28 -6.04
CA ILE A 140 5.38 -7.15 -7.10
C ILE A 140 6.77 -7.67 -6.76
N PHE A 141 7.01 -8.98 -6.89
CA PHE A 141 8.36 -9.53 -6.96
C PHE A 141 8.38 -10.94 -7.56
N ASN A 142 9.52 -11.36 -8.10
CA ASN A 142 9.77 -12.74 -8.47
C ASN A 142 10.46 -13.49 -7.32
N ASP A 143 10.34 -14.80 -7.29
CA ASP A 143 10.87 -15.64 -6.21
C ASP A 143 12.37 -15.38 -5.91
N ASN A 144 13.15 -15.05 -6.94
CA ASN A 144 14.59 -14.80 -6.84
C ASN A 144 14.98 -13.35 -6.51
N TYR A 145 14.04 -12.48 -6.14
CA TYR A 145 14.32 -11.08 -5.76
C TYR A 145 14.50 -10.95 -4.25
N GLU A 146 15.47 -10.12 -3.85
CA GLU A 146 15.64 -9.65 -2.46
C GLU A 146 14.99 -8.26 -2.30
N ARG A 147 13.90 -7.99 -3.03
CA ARG A 147 13.17 -6.73 -2.98
C ARG A 147 11.69 -6.91 -3.24
N ILE A 148 10.94 -5.90 -2.86
CA ILE A 148 9.53 -5.76 -3.20
C ILE A 148 9.39 -4.47 -4.01
N ASP A 149 9.04 -4.60 -5.27
CA ASP A 149 8.74 -3.46 -6.13
C ASP A 149 7.30 -3.00 -5.89
N VAL A 150 7.09 -1.68 -5.80
CA VAL A 150 5.77 -1.09 -5.56
C VAL A 150 5.46 -0.06 -6.63
N LEU A 151 4.31 -0.23 -7.27
CA LEU A 151 3.72 0.77 -8.16
C LEU A 151 2.50 1.39 -7.48
N THR A 152 2.60 2.66 -7.13
CA THR A 152 1.50 3.43 -6.58
C THR A 152 0.86 4.29 -7.66
N SER A 153 -0.46 4.21 -7.81
CA SER A 153 -1.21 5.09 -8.71
C SER A 153 -2.19 5.93 -7.90
N ILE A 154 -2.25 7.24 -8.15
CA ILE A 154 -3.21 8.18 -7.53
C ILE A 154 -4.01 8.84 -8.65
N GLU A 155 -5.32 8.65 -8.63
CA GLU A 155 -6.29 9.29 -9.51
C GLU A 155 -7.00 10.41 -8.75
N ALA A 156 -6.94 11.62 -9.27
CA ALA A 156 -7.64 12.76 -8.68
C ALA A 156 -9.13 12.73 -9.02
N LEU A 157 -10.00 12.71 -8.02
CA LEU A 157 -11.46 12.82 -8.18
C LEU A 157 -11.95 14.28 -8.15
N THR A 158 -11.08 15.19 -7.76
CA THR A 158 -11.24 16.66 -7.79
C THR A 158 -9.86 17.27 -8.02
N ASP A 159 -9.78 18.56 -8.32
CA ASP A 159 -8.49 19.25 -8.44
C ASP A 159 -7.75 19.22 -7.11
N LEU A 160 -6.51 18.73 -7.12
CA LEU A 160 -5.62 18.67 -5.97
C LEU A 160 -4.42 19.58 -6.23
N THR A 161 -4.04 20.36 -5.21
CA THR A 161 -2.87 21.25 -5.23
C THR A 161 -1.89 20.88 -4.14
N GLY A 162 -0.59 21.00 -4.43
CA GLY A 162 0.46 20.64 -3.50
C GLY A 162 0.44 19.15 -3.11
N LEU A 163 0.03 18.29 -4.04
CA LEU A 163 -0.08 16.85 -3.81
C LEU A 163 1.30 16.24 -3.56
N LYS A 164 1.41 15.45 -2.48
CA LYS A 164 2.61 14.73 -2.06
C LYS A 164 2.24 13.32 -1.63
N PHE A 165 3.18 12.41 -1.81
CA PHE A 165 3.08 11.03 -1.33
C PHE A 165 4.27 10.69 -0.44
N LEU A 166 4.07 9.83 0.56
CA LEU A 166 5.09 9.32 1.47
C LEU A 166 4.96 7.81 1.58
N ARG A 167 6.08 7.10 1.57
CA ARG A 167 6.23 5.74 2.08
C ARG A 167 7.31 5.73 3.15
N ALA A 168 7.02 5.11 4.31
CA ALA A 168 7.98 5.10 5.41
C ALA A 168 7.83 3.82 6.25
N ILE A 169 8.94 3.40 6.86
CA ILE A 169 9.03 2.19 7.66
C ILE A 169 10.03 2.39 8.80
N ASP A 170 9.77 1.77 9.95
CA ASP A 170 10.69 1.61 11.07
C ASP A 170 11.24 0.19 11.06
N PRO A 171 12.49 -0.01 10.59
CA PRO A 171 13.06 -1.34 10.44
C PRO A 171 13.79 -1.79 11.71
N ASP A 172 13.44 -2.98 12.21
CA ASP A 172 13.98 -3.60 13.43
C ASP A 172 14.73 -4.92 13.20
N PRO A 173 15.79 -4.95 12.38
CA PRO A 173 16.44 -6.20 11.96
C PRO A 173 17.14 -6.96 13.09
N ASP A 174 17.47 -6.32 14.22
CA ASP A 174 18.23 -6.91 15.32
C ASP A 174 17.39 -7.28 16.54
N VAL A 175 16.06 -7.01 16.53
CA VAL A 175 15.25 -7.09 17.76
C VAL A 175 15.07 -8.51 18.24
N ASN A 176 14.70 -9.44 17.38
CA ASN A 176 14.35 -10.79 17.80
C ASN A 176 15.55 -11.55 18.35
N THR A 177 16.74 -11.39 17.77
CA THR A 177 17.94 -12.11 18.18
C THR A 177 18.76 -11.37 19.24
N TYR A 178 18.83 -10.03 19.13
CA TYR A 178 19.72 -9.22 19.99
C TYR A 178 18.98 -8.27 20.93
N GLY A 179 17.65 -8.12 20.78
CA GLY A 179 16.84 -7.21 21.60
C GLY A 179 17.16 -5.73 21.36
N SER A 180 17.68 -5.38 20.19
CA SER A 180 18.08 -4.01 19.85
C SER A 180 17.17 -3.43 18.78
N PHE A 181 16.55 -2.28 19.08
CA PHE A 181 15.82 -1.43 18.13
C PHE A 181 16.73 -0.43 17.41
N ASN A 182 18.00 -0.28 17.86
CA ASN A 182 18.91 0.69 17.24
C ASN A 182 19.49 0.15 15.93
N THR A 183 19.40 0.97 14.90
CA THR A 183 19.92 0.73 13.56
C THR A 183 20.94 1.78 13.15
N ILE A 184 21.82 1.42 12.20
CA ILE A 184 22.69 2.35 11.49
C ILE A 184 21.92 2.85 10.29
N ASN A 185 21.55 4.15 10.31
CA ASN A 185 20.68 4.74 9.31
C ASN A 185 21.47 5.67 8.38
N THR A 186 21.26 5.52 7.07
CA THR A 186 21.99 6.31 6.08
C THR A 186 21.07 6.72 4.93
N ARG A 187 21.19 7.99 4.50
CA ARG A 187 20.65 8.45 3.23
C ARG A 187 21.72 8.25 2.16
N GLY A 188 21.35 7.67 1.02
CA GLY A 188 22.30 7.22 -0.01
C GLY A 188 23.01 5.92 0.37
N GLY A 189 24.13 5.64 -0.31
CA GLY A 189 24.94 4.44 -0.11
C GLY A 189 24.87 3.48 -1.30
N ALA A 190 25.72 2.46 -1.33
CA ALA A 190 25.84 1.53 -2.46
C ALA A 190 26.04 2.23 -3.85
N GLY A 191 26.59 3.44 -3.86
CA GLY A 191 26.78 4.25 -5.07
C GLY A 191 25.55 5.04 -5.53
N ILE A 192 24.48 5.09 -4.73
CA ILE A 192 23.21 5.77 -5.01
C ILE A 192 23.14 7.08 -4.22
N ALA A 193 22.50 8.09 -4.81
CA ALA A 193 22.35 9.42 -4.24
C ALA A 193 21.41 9.41 -3.02
N GLU A 194 21.53 10.42 -2.15
CA GLU A 194 20.75 10.55 -0.92
C GLU A 194 19.26 10.79 -1.19
N GLU A 195 18.92 11.45 -2.28
CA GLU A 195 17.53 11.69 -2.68
C GLU A 195 16.82 10.41 -3.15
N ASP A 196 17.57 9.45 -3.72
CA ASP A 196 17.07 8.26 -4.37
C ASP A 196 16.99 7.04 -3.43
N PHE A 197 17.75 7.07 -2.33
CA PHE A 197 17.92 5.92 -1.45
C PHE A 197 18.07 6.31 0.02
N VAL A 198 17.41 5.56 0.89
CA VAL A 198 17.57 5.59 2.35
C VAL A 198 17.52 4.18 2.88
N ASN A 199 18.33 3.86 3.87
CA ASN A 199 18.43 2.52 4.43
C ASN A 199 18.68 2.52 5.94
N SER A 200 18.30 1.38 6.56
CA SER A 200 18.61 1.01 7.94
C SER A 200 19.30 -0.34 7.94
N GLN A 201 20.41 -0.43 8.68
CA GLN A 201 21.20 -1.64 8.83
C GLN A 201 21.21 -2.07 10.29
N GLY A 202 21.00 -3.35 10.55
CA GLY A 202 21.19 -3.96 11.87
C GLY A 202 22.65 -3.84 12.29
N ALA A 203 22.88 -3.21 13.45
CA ALA A 203 24.24 -3.02 13.98
C ALA A 203 24.95 -4.34 14.34
N GLN A 204 24.18 -5.42 14.58
CA GLN A 204 24.69 -6.75 14.95
C GLN A 204 24.63 -7.72 13.78
N THR A 205 23.51 -7.78 13.06
CA THR A 205 23.31 -8.72 11.94
C THR A 205 23.96 -8.23 10.65
N GLY A 206 24.02 -6.92 10.42
CA GLY A 206 24.37 -6.34 9.13
C GLY A 206 23.21 -6.29 8.14
N LEU A 207 22.10 -7.02 8.41
CA LEU A 207 20.94 -7.06 7.55
C LEU A 207 20.42 -5.67 7.25
N THR A 208 20.23 -5.39 5.98
CA THR A 208 19.89 -4.05 5.49
C THR A 208 18.53 -4.06 4.82
N LEU A 209 17.70 -3.07 5.17
CA LEU A 209 16.46 -2.72 4.48
C LEU A 209 16.52 -1.27 4.04
N GLY A 210 16.14 -0.97 2.80
CA GLY A 210 16.07 0.38 2.29
C GLY A 210 14.84 0.66 1.45
N LEU A 211 14.57 1.94 1.25
CA LEU A 211 13.60 2.46 0.29
C LEU A 211 14.36 3.12 -0.86
N TYR A 212 14.09 2.69 -2.07
CA TYR A 212 14.78 3.15 -3.29
C TYR A 212 13.79 3.59 -4.36
N THR A 213 14.16 4.62 -5.12
CA THR A 213 13.49 5.01 -6.35
C THR A 213 14.48 5.56 -7.37
N ASN A 214 14.15 5.43 -8.65
CA ASN A 214 14.78 6.12 -9.78
C ASN A 214 13.74 6.92 -10.57
N SER A 215 12.65 7.30 -9.92
CA SER A 215 11.55 8.08 -10.52
C SER A 215 12.04 9.45 -11.00
N SER A 216 11.51 9.93 -12.12
CA SER A 216 11.73 11.30 -12.58
C SER A 216 10.86 12.35 -11.88
N ILE A 217 9.89 11.92 -11.05
CA ILE A 217 9.09 12.82 -10.21
C ILE A 217 9.99 13.32 -9.07
N GLU A 218 9.91 14.61 -8.76
CA GLU A 218 10.66 15.21 -7.65
C GLU A 218 10.42 14.42 -6.36
N HIS A 219 11.51 13.98 -5.73
CA HIS A 219 11.45 13.19 -4.51
C HIS A 219 12.66 13.45 -3.62
N ASN A 220 12.59 13.01 -2.40
CA ASN A 220 13.69 13.00 -1.46
C ASN A 220 13.45 11.95 -0.37
N THR A 221 14.50 11.60 0.33
CA THR A 221 14.46 10.66 1.44
C THR A 221 14.67 11.36 2.78
N GLY A 222 14.37 10.69 3.88
CA GLY A 222 14.63 11.19 5.22
C GLY A 222 14.73 10.09 6.26
N ILE A 223 15.34 10.45 7.40
CA ILE A 223 15.46 9.64 8.60
C ILE A 223 14.90 10.49 9.75
N THR A 224 13.95 9.97 10.51
CA THR A 224 13.28 10.74 11.56
C THR A 224 13.04 9.94 12.83
N SER A 225 13.47 10.47 13.95
CA SER A 225 13.23 9.97 15.30
C SER A 225 11.83 10.31 15.82
N SER A 226 11.12 11.21 15.14
CA SER A 226 9.77 11.63 15.53
C SER A 226 8.67 10.78 14.89
N TRP A 227 9.01 9.78 14.07
CA TRP A 227 8.05 8.92 13.37
C TRP A 227 7.02 9.73 12.59
N SER A 228 7.51 10.68 11.78
CA SER A 228 6.68 11.67 11.09
C SER A 228 5.80 11.06 10.01
N TYR A 229 4.52 11.45 10.00
CA TYR A 229 3.58 11.15 8.91
C TYR A 229 3.58 12.22 7.82
N ASP A 230 4.37 13.31 7.99
CA ASP A 230 4.36 14.45 7.07
C ASP A 230 5.41 14.26 5.97
N PRO A 231 5.00 14.14 4.67
CA PRO A 231 5.94 14.03 3.56
C PRO A 231 6.90 15.21 3.48
N ASP A 232 6.56 16.40 3.99
CA ASP A 232 7.46 17.57 3.97
C ASP A 232 8.72 17.35 4.81
N THR A 233 8.64 16.54 5.88
CA THR A 233 9.80 16.17 6.70
C THR A 233 10.85 15.43 5.87
N TYR A 234 10.42 14.47 5.06
CA TYR A 234 11.30 13.65 4.22
C TYR A 234 11.76 14.41 2.97
N LEU A 235 10.87 15.20 2.35
CA LEU A 235 11.23 16.07 1.23
C LEU A 235 12.28 17.12 1.62
N ALA A 236 12.27 17.55 2.88
CA ALA A 236 13.33 18.45 3.42
C ALA A 236 14.67 17.74 3.63
N GLY A 237 14.73 16.41 3.48
CA GLY A 237 15.95 15.64 3.72
C GLY A 237 16.34 15.55 5.19
N GLN A 238 15.35 15.50 6.12
CA GLN A 238 15.62 15.31 7.54
C GLN A 238 16.54 14.10 7.75
N ASN A 239 17.53 14.25 8.64
CA ASN A 239 18.47 13.18 8.94
C ASN A 239 18.81 13.20 10.45
N ASP A 240 18.11 12.36 11.21
CA ASP A 240 18.31 12.24 12.66
C ASP A 240 19.42 11.21 13.01
N GLY A 241 20.02 10.57 12.00
CA GLY A 241 21.15 9.66 12.15
C GLY A 241 20.74 8.27 12.67
N ASP A 242 21.69 7.64 13.38
CA ASP A 242 21.51 6.27 13.93
C ASP A 242 20.56 6.26 15.12
N GLY A 243 19.90 5.11 15.32
CA GLY A 243 18.98 4.89 16.42
C GLY A 243 17.73 4.12 15.99
N ASP A 244 16.73 4.10 16.86
CA ASP A 244 15.37 3.60 16.62
C ASP A 244 14.61 4.66 15.83
N ASN A 245 14.84 4.71 14.52
CA ASN A 245 14.40 5.78 13.63
C ASN A 245 13.72 5.23 12.37
N VAL A 246 12.68 5.94 11.96
CA VAL A 246 11.95 5.68 10.71
C VAL A 246 12.76 6.20 9.50
N ILE A 247 12.85 5.38 8.48
CA ILE A 247 13.31 5.78 7.15
C ILE A 247 12.10 6.02 6.23
N GLY A 248 12.20 7.00 5.32
CA GLY A 248 11.10 7.31 4.41
C GLY A 248 11.54 7.93 3.10
N LEU A 249 10.71 7.72 2.09
CA LEU A 249 10.81 8.25 0.74
C LEU A 249 9.55 9.03 0.42
N ALA A 250 9.69 10.30 0.05
CA ALA A 250 8.57 11.17 -0.27
C ALA A 250 8.67 11.75 -1.68
N PHE A 251 7.53 11.91 -2.34
CA PHE A 251 7.38 12.46 -3.68
C PHE A 251 6.62 13.78 -3.64
N ASN A 252 7.11 14.80 -4.36
CA ASN A 252 6.43 16.06 -4.61
C ASN A 252 5.75 16.00 -6.00
N ILE A 253 4.47 15.70 -6.02
CA ILE A 253 3.71 15.50 -7.26
C ILE A 253 3.24 16.84 -7.84
N GLY A 254 2.98 17.83 -6.95
CA GLY A 254 2.48 19.14 -7.34
C GLY A 254 0.97 19.17 -7.54
N ASN A 255 0.51 19.67 -8.68
CA ASN A 255 -0.92 19.77 -8.97
C ASN A 255 -1.40 18.62 -9.85
N LEU A 256 -2.54 18.05 -9.50
CA LEU A 256 -3.21 16.99 -10.25
C LEU A 256 -4.68 17.41 -10.47
N PHE A 257 -5.11 17.54 -11.73
CA PHE A 257 -6.48 17.95 -12.04
C PHE A 257 -7.45 16.78 -11.98
N GLN A 258 -8.73 17.07 -11.79
CA GLN A 258 -9.76 16.05 -11.76
C GLN A 258 -9.69 15.13 -12.99
N GLY A 259 -9.61 13.83 -12.77
CA GLY A 259 -9.48 12.78 -13.78
C GLY A 259 -8.05 12.46 -14.21
N ASP A 260 -7.06 13.22 -13.74
CA ASP A 260 -5.66 12.92 -13.98
C ASP A 260 -5.19 11.77 -13.07
N LEU A 261 -4.21 11.01 -13.57
CA LEU A 261 -3.58 9.89 -12.91
C LEU A 261 -2.06 10.10 -12.85
N VAL A 262 -1.47 9.96 -11.68
CA VAL A 262 -0.01 9.88 -11.51
C VAL A 262 0.39 8.48 -11.08
N LYS A 263 1.56 8.02 -11.53
CA LYS A 263 2.17 6.75 -11.14
C LYS A 263 3.53 6.99 -10.53
N LEU A 264 3.78 6.37 -9.38
CA LEU A 264 5.03 6.41 -8.62
C LEU A 264 5.57 4.98 -8.54
N SER A 265 6.86 4.80 -8.84
CA SER A 265 7.54 3.52 -8.67
C SER A 265 8.64 3.65 -7.62
N TYR A 266 8.71 2.69 -6.72
CA TYR A 266 9.74 2.58 -5.70
C TYR A 266 9.84 1.13 -5.22
N SER A 267 10.91 0.81 -4.48
CA SER A 267 11.15 -0.55 -4.01
C SER A 267 11.59 -0.55 -2.54
N TYR A 268 11.13 -1.56 -1.80
CA TYR A 268 11.81 -2.02 -0.60
C TYR A 268 12.92 -2.96 -1.05
N VAL A 269 14.16 -2.58 -0.77
CA VAL A 269 15.34 -3.33 -1.19
C VAL A 269 16.05 -3.90 0.03
N MET A 270 16.47 -5.14 -0.04
CA MET A 270 17.09 -5.85 1.07
C MET A 270 18.43 -6.45 0.65
N GLY A 271 19.26 -6.77 1.63
CA GLY A 271 20.53 -7.45 1.44
C GLY A 271 21.13 -7.90 2.75
N GLU A 272 22.06 -8.85 2.71
CA GLU A 272 22.84 -9.27 3.88
C GLU A 272 23.66 -8.12 4.47
N THR A 273 24.08 -7.18 3.60
CA THR A 273 24.75 -5.93 3.95
C THR A 273 24.34 -4.80 3.00
N LEU A 274 24.68 -3.56 3.32
CA LEU A 274 24.42 -2.40 2.46
C LEU A 274 25.04 -2.53 1.04
N ASP A 275 26.18 -3.21 0.92
CA ASP A 275 26.91 -3.31 -0.36
C ASP A 275 26.25 -4.30 -1.34
N ASN A 276 25.35 -5.15 -0.87
CA ASN A 276 24.69 -6.17 -1.69
C ASN A 276 23.16 -6.11 -1.64
N VAL A 277 22.61 -4.90 -1.36
CA VAL A 277 21.16 -4.68 -1.52
C VAL A 277 20.70 -4.87 -2.96
N ASP A 278 19.55 -5.50 -3.16
CA ASP A 278 18.99 -5.79 -4.48
C ASP A 278 18.34 -4.53 -5.10
N ILE A 279 19.17 -3.67 -5.69
CA ILE A 279 18.71 -2.46 -6.39
C ILE A 279 18.23 -2.83 -7.80
N PRO A 280 17.01 -2.44 -8.22
CA PRO A 280 16.55 -2.70 -9.58
C PRO A 280 17.38 -1.91 -10.62
N ASP A 281 17.84 -2.61 -11.67
CA ASP A 281 18.61 -2.01 -12.79
C ASP A 281 17.77 -1.01 -13.60
N GLU A 282 16.45 -1.24 -13.69
CA GLU A 282 15.49 -0.42 -14.44
C GLU A 282 14.32 -0.02 -13.54
N PRO A 283 13.63 1.10 -13.84
CA PRO A 283 12.39 1.45 -13.14
C PRO A 283 11.41 0.28 -13.19
N VAL A 284 10.68 0.04 -12.10
CA VAL A 284 9.58 -0.93 -12.12
C VAL A 284 8.66 -0.58 -13.28
N ALA A 285 8.72 -1.39 -14.34
CA ALA A 285 7.90 -1.16 -15.51
C ALA A 285 6.44 -1.26 -15.10
N SER A 286 5.63 -0.25 -15.44
CA SER A 286 4.18 -0.40 -15.35
C SER A 286 3.80 -1.69 -16.06
N VAL A 287 3.18 -2.64 -15.34
CA VAL A 287 2.67 -3.87 -15.95
C VAL A 287 1.84 -3.46 -17.16
N PRO A 288 2.10 -4.00 -18.38
CA PRO A 288 1.25 -3.73 -19.52
C PRO A 288 -0.18 -4.06 -19.11
N GLU A 289 -1.10 -3.11 -19.24
CA GLU A 289 -2.50 -3.35 -18.92
C GLU A 289 -2.96 -4.64 -19.60
N PRO A 290 -3.58 -5.59 -18.87
CA PRO A 290 -4.05 -6.83 -19.45
C PRO A 290 -4.80 -6.49 -20.74
N GLY A 291 -4.54 -7.21 -21.83
CA GLY A 291 -5.17 -6.96 -23.14
C GLY A 291 -6.70 -6.93 -23.16
N THR A 292 -7.33 -7.02 -22.00
CA THR A 292 -8.75 -6.78 -21.72
C THR A 292 -9.23 -5.42 -22.20
N LEU A 293 -8.45 -4.34 -22.10
CA LEU A 293 -8.82 -3.03 -22.65
C LEU A 293 -8.75 -3.02 -24.18
N ALA A 294 -7.77 -3.72 -24.77
CA ALA A 294 -7.70 -3.91 -26.22
C ALA A 294 -8.88 -4.78 -26.72
N LEU A 295 -9.26 -5.81 -25.97
CA LEU A 295 -10.44 -6.66 -26.24
C LEU A 295 -11.75 -5.89 -26.06
N PHE A 296 -11.86 -5.03 -25.05
CA PHE A 296 -13.01 -4.13 -24.88
C PHE A 296 -13.12 -3.13 -26.04
N GLY A 297 -12.00 -2.53 -26.45
CA GLY A 297 -11.94 -1.63 -27.60
C GLY A 297 -12.32 -2.32 -28.91
N LEU A 298 -11.84 -3.53 -29.14
CA LEU A 298 -12.20 -4.36 -30.29
C LEU A 298 -13.67 -4.82 -30.25
N GLY A 299 -14.19 -5.16 -29.06
CA GLY A 299 -15.60 -5.52 -28.84
C GLY A 299 -16.54 -4.35 -29.18
N LEU A 300 -16.24 -3.13 -28.74
CA LEU A 300 -17.01 -1.94 -29.07
C LEU A 300 -16.93 -1.59 -30.56
N ALA A 301 -15.75 -1.70 -31.19
CA ALA A 301 -15.59 -1.49 -32.62
C ALA A 301 -16.38 -2.52 -33.46
N GLY A 302 -16.45 -3.77 -32.99
CA GLY A 302 -17.26 -4.84 -33.59
C GLY A 302 -18.75 -4.54 -33.58
N ILE A 303 -19.27 -4.02 -32.46
CA ILE A 303 -20.70 -3.65 -32.31
C ILE A 303 -21.08 -2.49 -33.22
N VAL A 304 -20.19 -1.49 -33.37
CA VAL A 304 -20.39 -0.35 -34.28
C VAL A 304 -20.35 -0.80 -35.76
N GLY A 305 -19.47 -1.74 -36.09
CA GLY A 305 -19.36 -2.32 -37.44
C GLY A 305 -20.59 -3.09 -37.87
N VAL A 306 -21.20 -3.86 -36.98
CA VAL A 306 -22.43 -4.62 -37.25
C VAL A 306 -23.63 -3.70 -37.46
N ARG A 307 -23.76 -2.59 -36.72
CA ARG A 307 -24.85 -1.60 -36.89
C ARG A 307 -24.81 -0.89 -38.25
N ARG A 308 -23.64 -0.77 -38.91
CA ARG A 308 -23.52 -0.16 -40.25
C ARG A 308 -23.90 -1.10 -41.40
N ARG A 309 -24.00 -2.42 -41.18
CA ARG A 309 -24.39 -3.40 -42.21
C ARG A 309 -25.88 -3.71 -42.26
N ILE A 310 -26.67 -3.18 -41.31
CA ILE A 310 -28.12 -3.43 -41.19
C ILE A 310 -28.93 -2.17 -41.63
N ARG A 311 -28.29 -1.22 -42.33
CA ARG A 311 -28.98 -0.11 -43.01
C ARG A 311 -28.82 -0.20 -44.52
#